data_02fa927ffd942f91d41a7a802f2c4f63
#
_entry.id   02fa927ffd942f91d41a7a802f2c4f63
#
_cell.length_a   1.000
_cell.length_b   1.000
_cell.length_c   1.000
_cell.angle_alpha   90.00
_cell.angle_beta   90.00
_cell.angle_gamma   90.00
#
_symmetry.space_group_name_H-M   'P 1'
#
loop_
_entity.id
_entity.type
_entity.pdbx_description
1 polymer ?
#
loop_
_entity_poly.entity_id
_entity_poly.type
_entity_poly.pdbx_seq_one_letter_code
_entity_poly.pdbx_strand_id
1 'polypeptide(L)'
;MEKLYIAYGSNMNKRRMKKRCPRARAIGKGQLDGYSLEFRGSHGNGVATIIKKRNSSVPVVLWSITEECERALDAYEGFPRLYGKETLEVTTGEKNVTAMVYIMNPIYNSKKMAALPSYYYYSIIKEGYKDFGIDDEPLREALDRTYEACKLPQSLIDEILEVRNDGRTNMFDIPMVMNIASELGCYELVDFLLEKDNHRRYSSFIMSGK
;
A
#
# COMPACT_ATOMS: atom_id res chain seq x y z
N MET A 1 -25.60 -1.14 18.15
CA MET A 1 -24.66 -0.42 19.06
C MET A 1 -23.69 0.38 18.22
N GLU A 2 -23.20 1.54 18.70
CA GLU A 2 -22.13 2.29 18.04
C GLU A 2 -20.78 1.70 18.40
N LYS A 3 -19.87 1.64 17.43
CA LYS A 3 -18.48 1.16 17.60
C LYS A 3 -17.51 2.24 17.18
N LEU A 4 -16.31 2.27 17.76
CA LEU A 4 -15.22 3.12 17.29
C LEU A 4 -14.43 2.41 16.19
N TYR A 5 -14.11 3.16 15.13
CA TYR A 5 -13.37 2.70 13.96
C TYR A 5 -12.20 3.64 13.67
N ILE A 6 -11.02 3.07 13.45
CA ILE A 6 -9.79 3.76 13.06
C ILE A 6 -9.65 3.75 11.55
N ALA A 7 -9.57 4.93 10.94
CA ALA A 7 -9.25 5.11 9.53
C ALA A 7 -7.86 5.75 9.38
N TYR A 8 -6.98 5.15 8.59
CA TYR A 8 -5.64 5.64 8.25
C TYR A 8 -5.43 5.79 6.73
N GLY A 9 -6.37 5.33 5.91
CA GLY A 9 -6.34 5.37 4.45
C GLY A 9 -7.50 6.19 3.87
N SER A 10 -8.08 5.74 2.77
CA SER A 10 -9.14 6.45 2.03
C SER A 10 -10.39 6.75 2.86
N ASN A 11 -10.61 6.05 3.97
CA ASN A 11 -11.73 6.29 4.89
C ASN A 11 -11.50 7.48 5.84
N MET A 12 -10.31 8.11 5.81
CA MET A 12 -10.10 9.42 6.44
C MET A 12 -10.88 10.52 5.71
N ASN A 13 -11.09 10.38 4.41
CA ASN A 13 -11.79 11.37 3.57
C ASN A 13 -13.27 11.45 3.93
N LYS A 14 -13.73 12.62 4.38
CA LYS A 14 -15.12 12.87 4.81
C LYS A 14 -16.14 12.54 3.75
N ARG A 15 -15.87 12.92 2.49
CA ARG A 15 -16.79 12.68 1.37
C ARG A 15 -16.91 11.18 1.08
N ARG A 16 -15.80 10.43 1.17
CA ARG A 16 -15.80 8.98 0.98
C ARG A 16 -16.55 8.27 2.09
N MET A 17 -16.25 8.63 3.35
CA MET A 17 -16.98 8.07 4.48
C MET A 17 -18.46 8.39 4.44
N LYS A 18 -18.86 9.62 4.09
CA LYS A 18 -20.26 9.97 3.94
C LYS A 18 -20.99 9.11 2.89
N LYS A 19 -20.30 8.76 1.79
CA LYS A 19 -20.87 7.89 0.75
C LYS A 19 -20.99 6.43 1.19
N ARG A 20 -19.96 5.90 1.89
CA ARG A 20 -19.92 4.49 2.33
C ARG A 20 -20.77 4.24 3.57
N CYS A 21 -20.72 5.18 4.48
CA CYS A 21 -21.26 5.11 5.83
C CYS A 21 -22.02 6.40 6.16
N PRO A 22 -23.23 6.62 5.62
CA PRO A 22 -23.96 7.88 5.80
C PRO A 22 -24.25 8.25 7.25
N ARG A 23 -24.29 7.23 8.14
CA ARG A 23 -24.54 7.40 9.58
C ARG A 23 -23.27 7.50 10.41
N ALA A 24 -22.08 7.36 9.81
CA ALA A 24 -20.81 7.51 10.55
C ALA A 24 -20.64 8.97 10.99
N ARG A 25 -20.11 9.14 12.20
CA ARG A 25 -19.79 10.45 12.79
C ARG A 25 -18.29 10.50 13.07
N ALA A 26 -17.61 11.55 12.62
CA ALA A 26 -16.22 11.79 12.96
C ALA A 26 -16.13 12.16 14.44
N ILE A 27 -15.29 11.44 15.19
CA ILE A 27 -15.00 11.71 16.60
C ILE A 27 -13.82 12.67 16.71
N GLY A 28 -12.78 12.46 15.90
CA GLY A 28 -11.60 13.30 15.92
C GLY A 28 -10.39 12.63 15.28
N LYS A 29 -9.25 13.30 15.36
CA LYS A 29 -7.95 12.77 14.97
C LYS A 29 -7.22 12.13 16.15
N GLY A 30 -6.34 11.19 15.86
CA GLY A 30 -5.50 10.50 16.83
C GLY A 30 -4.19 10.04 16.22
N GLN A 31 -3.39 9.39 17.06
CA GLN A 31 -2.12 8.76 16.66
C GLN A 31 -2.13 7.29 17.03
N LEU A 32 -1.67 6.47 16.11
CA LEU A 32 -1.46 5.04 16.31
C LEU A 32 0.03 4.77 16.43
N ASP A 33 0.51 4.68 17.66
CA ASP A 33 1.93 4.51 17.95
C ASP A 33 2.40 3.07 17.72
N GLY A 34 3.66 2.92 17.32
CA GLY A 34 4.26 1.62 17.03
C GLY A 34 3.90 1.06 15.65
N TYR A 35 3.36 1.90 14.76
CA TYR A 35 2.98 1.53 13.39
C TYR A 35 3.55 2.50 12.35
N SER A 36 3.70 2.01 11.14
CA SER A 36 4.07 2.77 9.94
C SER A 36 3.04 2.56 8.85
N LEU A 37 2.69 3.64 8.15
CA LEU A 37 1.84 3.58 6.96
C LEU A 37 2.66 3.05 5.78
N GLU A 38 2.10 2.12 5.02
CA GLU A 38 2.69 1.58 3.80
C GLU A 38 1.67 1.47 2.67
N PHE A 39 2.18 1.45 1.44
CA PHE A 39 1.39 1.10 0.26
C PHE A 39 1.81 -0.26 -0.27
N ARG A 40 0.85 -1.17 -0.39
CA ARG A 40 1.08 -2.54 -0.85
C ARG A 40 0.00 -2.97 -1.83
N GLY A 41 0.37 -3.87 -2.74
CA GLY A 41 -0.57 -4.37 -3.74
C GLY A 41 0.13 -4.82 -5.01
N SER A 42 -0.59 -4.83 -6.14
CA SER A 42 0.00 -5.00 -7.46
C SER A 42 0.55 -3.66 -7.97
N HIS A 43 1.56 -3.72 -8.84
CA HIS A 43 2.20 -2.52 -9.42
C HIS A 43 1.17 -1.53 -9.96
N GLY A 44 1.27 -0.26 -9.55
CA GLY A 44 0.34 0.83 -9.91
C GLY A 44 -1.02 0.80 -9.21
N ASN A 45 -1.30 -0.19 -8.36
CA ASN A 45 -2.53 -0.34 -7.60
C ASN A 45 -2.27 -0.55 -6.10
N GLY A 46 -1.25 0.10 -5.57
CA GLY A 46 -0.95 0.08 -4.14
C GLY A 46 -2.12 0.63 -3.31
N VAL A 47 -2.45 -0.07 -2.24
CA VAL A 47 -3.44 0.35 -1.25
C VAL A 47 -2.79 0.49 0.12
N ALA A 48 -3.33 1.40 0.93
CA ALA A 48 -2.79 1.71 2.25
C ALA A 48 -2.98 0.54 3.22
N THR A 49 -1.94 0.22 3.95
CA THR A 49 -1.96 -0.66 5.13
C THR A 49 -1.03 -0.12 6.20
N ILE A 50 -1.11 -0.63 7.41
CA ILE A 50 -0.18 -0.32 8.49
C ILE A 50 0.58 -1.57 8.89
N ILE A 51 1.84 -1.38 9.27
CA ILE A 51 2.70 -2.45 9.78
C ILE A 51 3.31 -2.04 11.13
N LYS A 52 3.57 -3.00 11.99
CA LYS A 52 4.26 -2.73 13.27
C LYS A 52 5.67 -2.23 13.00
N LYS A 53 6.00 -1.06 13.56
CA LYS A 53 7.33 -0.44 13.44
C LYS A 53 7.61 0.40 14.68
N ARG A 54 8.63 0.01 15.45
CA ARG A 54 9.06 0.76 16.63
C ARG A 54 9.43 2.20 16.27
N ASN A 55 9.17 3.13 17.18
CA ASN A 55 9.49 4.56 17.05
C ASN A 55 8.86 5.22 15.81
N SER A 56 7.72 4.71 15.38
CA SER A 56 6.91 5.29 14.31
C SER A 56 5.49 5.46 14.79
N SER A 57 4.77 6.42 14.23
CA SER A 57 3.35 6.60 14.48
C SER A 57 2.61 6.94 13.19
N VAL A 58 1.33 6.60 13.14
CA VAL A 58 0.46 6.86 11.99
C VAL A 58 -0.68 7.76 12.46
N PRO A 59 -0.86 8.95 11.87
CA PRO A 59 -2.03 9.76 12.14
C PRO A 59 -3.28 9.08 11.59
N VAL A 60 -4.33 9.10 12.38
CA VAL A 60 -5.59 8.41 12.09
C VAL A 60 -6.78 9.30 12.36
N VAL A 61 -7.93 8.92 11.82
CA VAL A 61 -9.23 9.50 12.15
C VAL A 61 -10.09 8.45 12.84
N LEU A 62 -10.68 8.82 13.96
CA LEU A 62 -11.67 8.02 14.67
C LEU A 62 -13.07 8.35 14.18
N TRP A 63 -13.82 7.31 13.90
CA TRP A 63 -15.23 7.38 13.53
C TRP A 63 -16.08 6.58 14.53
N SER A 64 -17.24 7.11 14.90
CA SER A 64 -18.33 6.30 15.48
C SER A 64 -19.13 5.74 14.32
N ILE A 65 -19.28 4.42 14.26
CA ILE A 65 -19.96 3.69 13.18
C ILE A 65 -21.06 2.79 13.74
N THR A 66 -22.09 2.57 12.96
CA THR A 66 -23.14 1.59 13.22
C THR A 66 -22.80 0.22 12.64
N GLU A 67 -23.54 -0.82 13.02
CA GLU A 67 -23.38 -2.16 12.43
C GLU A 67 -23.62 -2.17 10.90
N GLU A 68 -24.51 -1.32 10.42
CA GLU A 68 -24.77 -1.14 8.99
C GLU A 68 -23.54 -0.55 8.29
N CYS A 69 -22.89 0.45 8.91
CA CYS A 69 -21.64 1.01 8.44
C CYS A 69 -20.51 -0.04 8.44
N GLU A 70 -20.42 -0.85 9.50
CA GLU A 70 -19.41 -1.91 9.57
C GLU A 70 -19.57 -2.92 8.43
N ARG A 71 -20.81 -3.37 8.13
CA ARG A 71 -21.06 -4.26 6.98
C ARG A 71 -20.66 -3.63 5.64
N ALA A 72 -20.93 -2.33 5.46
CA ALA A 72 -20.52 -1.62 4.25
C ALA A 72 -18.99 -1.50 4.13
N LEU A 73 -18.29 -1.28 5.24
CA LEU A 73 -16.83 -1.28 5.30
C LEU A 73 -16.26 -2.68 5.06
N ASP A 74 -16.85 -3.74 5.63
CA ASP A 74 -16.45 -5.13 5.38
C ASP A 74 -16.44 -5.46 3.88
N ALA A 75 -17.50 -5.10 3.19
CA ALA A 75 -17.59 -5.30 1.74
C ALA A 75 -16.53 -4.47 0.98
N TYR A 76 -16.31 -3.22 1.40
CA TYR A 76 -15.35 -2.33 0.76
C TYR A 76 -13.90 -2.80 0.96
N GLU A 77 -13.52 -3.22 2.17
CA GLU A 77 -12.18 -3.66 2.55
C GLU A 77 -11.89 -5.12 2.12
N GLY A 78 -12.90 -5.83 1.59
CA GLY A 78 -12.78 -7.24 1.21
C GLY A 78 -12.52 -8.17 2.40
N PHE A 79 -13.11 -7.80 3.57
CA PHE A 79 -13.04 -8.63 4.77
C PHE A 79 -13.77 -9.97 4.56
N PRO A 80 -13.25 -11.09 5.07
CA PRO A 80 -12.01 -11.25 5.84
C PRO A 80 -10.77 -11.56 4.99
N ARG A 81 -10.88 -11.55 3.65
CA ARG A 81 -9.81 -12.04 2.77
C ARG A 81 -8.68 -11.06 2.59
N LEU A 82 -8.95 -9.84 2.14
CA LEU A 82 -7.92 -8.85 1.85
C LEU A 82 -7.45 -8.14 3.13
N TYR A 83 -8.40 -7.69 3.94
CA TYR A 83 -8.15 -7.09 5.24
C TYR A 83 -8.79 -7.92 6.35
N GLY A 84 -8.05 -8.06 7.46
CA GLY A 84 -8.57 -8.55 8.75
C GLY A 84 -9.03 -7.39 9.61
N LYS A 85 -9.75 -7.70 10.68
CA LYS A 85 -10.12 -6.75 11.74
C LYS A 85 -9.25 -6.98 12.95
N GLU A 86 -8.68 -5.91 13.47
CA GLU A 86 -8.00 -5.88 14.76
C GLU A 86 -8.59 -4.80 15.64
N THR A 87 -8.26 -4.86 16.92
CA THR A 87 -8.63 -3.85 17.91
C THR A 87 -7.33 -3.26 18.45
N LEU A 88 -7.13 -1.95 18.25
CA LEU A 88 -5.91 -1.27 18.65
C LEU A 88 -6.22 -0.08 19.55
N GLU A 89 -5.22 0.31 20.35
CA GLU A 89 -5.24 1.51 21.15
C GLU A 89 -4.74 2.70 20.33
N VAL A 90 -5.47 3.81 20.40
CA VAL A 90 -5.18 5.08 19.71
C VAL A 90 -5.10 6.19 20.73
N THR A 91 -4.07 6.99 20.66
CA THR A 91 -3.91 8.21 21.46
C THR A 91 -4.68 9.36 20.83
N THR A 92 -5.62 9.96 21.58
CA THR A 92 -6.43 11.12 21.18
C THR A 92 -6.27 12.24 22.22
N GLY A 93 -5.44 13.23 21.92
CA GLY A 93 -5.05 14.23 22.94
C GLY A 93 -4.39 13.54 24.14
N GLU A 94 -5.00 13.66 25.32
CA GLU A 94 -4.46 13.05 26.55
C GLU A 94 -5.07 11.67 26.89
N LYS A 95 -5.90 11.11 26.01
CA LYS A 95 -6.63 9.87 26.29
C LYS A 95 -6.31 8.80 25.28
N ASN A 96 -6.21 7.57 25.75
CA ASN A 96 -6.15 6.39 24.91
C ASN A 96 -7.55 5.78 24.78
N VAL A 97 -7.91 5.43 23.56
CA VAL A 97 -9.18 4.76 23.25
C VAL A 97 -8.93 3.52 22.42
N THR A 98 -9.69 2.49 22.69
CA THR A 98 -9.62 1.23 21.94
C THR A 98 -10.65 1.24 20.82
N ALA A 99 -10.23 0.94 19.60
CA ALA A 99 -11.11 0.98 18.43
C ALA A 99 -10.74 -0.10 17.41
N MET A 100 -11.72 -0.50 16.58
CA MET A 100 -11.55 -1.45 15.50
C MET A 100 -10.78 -0.79 14.35
N VAL A 101 -9.93 -1.58 13.69
CA VAL A 101 -9.18 -1.18 12.49
C VAL A 101 -9.13 -2.33 11.48
N TYR A 102 -9.13 -1.99 10.18
CA TYR A 102 -8.82 -2.95 9.12
C TYR A 102 -7.33 -2.92 8.82
N ILE A 103 -6.68 -4.08 8.86
CA ILE A 103 -5.26 -4.25 8.51
C ILE A 103 -5.16 -5.33 7.44
N MET A 104 -4.32 -5.11 6.43
CA MET A 104 -4.14 -6.09 5.36
C MET A 104 -3.66 -7.43 5.95
N ASN A 105 -4.29 -8.52 5.52
CA ASN A 105 -4.02 -9.86 6.03
C ASN A 105 -2.55 -10.26 5.79
N PRO A 106 -1.85 -10.84 6.78
CA PRO A 106 -0.46 -11.28 6.64
C PRO A 106 -0.22 -12.22 5.46
N ILE A 107 -1.19 -13.11 5.13
CA ILE A 107 -1.12 -14.02 3.98
C ILE A 107 -0.98 -13.23 2.67
N TYR A 108 -1.66 -12.11 2.54
CA TYR A 108 -1.51 -11.21 1.38
C TYR A 108 -0.32 -10.28 1.52
N ASN A 109 0.04 -9.90 2.74
CA ASN A 109 1.21 -9.11 3.03
C ASN A 109 2.53 -9.82 2.68
N SER A 110 2.63 -11.15 2.94
CA SER A 110 3.82 -11.94 2.63
C SER A 110 4.05 -12.13 1.12
N LYS A 111 2.98 -12.01 0.31
CA LYS A 111 3.01 -12.18 -1.14
C LYS A 111 2.95 -10.86 -1.92
N LYS A 112 2.70 -9.74 -1.26
CA LYS A 112 2.55 -8.44 -1.93
C LYS A 112 3.74 -7.55 -1.66
N MET A 113 4.41 -7.20 -2.73
CA MET A 113 5.51 -6.23 -2.71
C MET A 113 4.96 -4.81 -2.44
N ALA A 114 5.84 -3.92 -2.04
CA ALA A 114 5.55 -2.50 -2.06
C ALA A 114 5.02 -2.10 -3.45
N ALA A 115 3.97 -1.30 -3.49
CA ALA A 115 3.35 -0.88 -4.75
C ALA A 115 2.88 0.56 -4.65
N LEU A 116 3.29 1.37 -5.62
CA LEU A 116 2.86 2.76 -5.69
C LEU A 116 1.34 2.84 -5.81
N PRO A 117 0.69 3.70 -5.03
CA PRO A 117 -0.73 3.98 -5.20
C PRO A 117 -0.97 4.73 -6.51
N SER A 118 -2.18 4.60 -7.08
CA SER A 118 -2.55 5.51 -8.15
C SER A 118 -2.63 6.95 -7.61
N TYR A 119 -2.35 7.94 -8.48
CA TYR A 119 -2.46 9.36 -8.11
C TYR A 119 -3.84 9.68 -7.52
N TYR A 120 -4.89 9.12 -8.10
CA TYR A 120 -6.25 9.31 -7.62
C TYR A 120 -6.47 8.77 -6.20
N TYR A 121 -5.98 7.57 -5.91
CA TYR A 121 -6.11 6.98 -4.57
C TYR A 121 -5.31 7.76 -3.53
N TYR A 122 -4.08 8.15 -3.87
CA TYR A 122 -3.24 8.99 -3.02
C TYR A 122 -3.89 10.33 -2.71
N SER A 123 -4.45 11.01 -3.74
CA SER A 123 -5.11 12.30 -3.56
C SER A 123 -6.34 12.24 -2.63
N ILE A 124 -7.07 11.11 -2.64
CA ILE A 124 -8.18 10.89 -1.70
C ILE A 124 -7.69 10.83 -0.26
N ILE A 125 -6.58 10.12 -0.01
CA ILE A 125 -6.00 10.05 1.34
C ILE A 125 -5.52 11.44 1.76
N LYS A 126 -4.79 12.13 0.90
CA LYS A 126 -4.30 13.49 1.14
C LYS A 126 -5.44 14.48 1.45
N GLU A 127 -6.54 14.39 0.72
CA GLU A 127 -7.76 15.18 1.02
C GLU A 127 -8.29 14.83 2.42
N GLY A 128 -8.27 13.54 2.81
CA GLY A 128 -8.65 13.11 4.16
C GLY A 128 -7.77 13.70 5.26
N TYR A 129 -6.46 13.79 5.05
CA TYR A 129 -5.54 14.48 5.97
C TYR A 129 -5.92 15.96 6.12
N LYS A 130 -6.18 16.63 4.99
CA LYS A 130 -6.64 18.03 4.96
C LYS A 130 -7.99 18.22 5.67
N ASP A 131 -8.93 17.31 5.49
CA ASP A 131 -10.27 17.35 6.09
C ASP A 131 -10.24 17.45 7.63
N PHE A 132 -9.16 16.96 8.25
CA PHE A 132 -8.98 16.93 9.71
C PHE A 132 -7.80 17.80 10.19
N GLY A 133 -7.19 18.61 9.33
CA GLY A 133 -6.04 19.44 9.70
C GLY A 133 -4.87 18.60 10.22
N ILE A 134 -4.60 17.48 9.57
CA ILE A 134 -3.46 16.59 9.83
C ILE A 134 -2.36 16.95 8.84
N ASP A 135 -1.10 17.02 9.30
CA ASP A 135 0.04 17.20 8.42
C ASP A 135 0.21 15.97 7.50
N ASP A 136 0.44 16.20 6.22
CA ASP A 136 0.60 15.12 5.23
C ASP A 136 2.03 14.57 5.13
N GLU A 137 2.97 15.04 5.96
CA GLU A 137 4.35 14.55 5.97
C GLU A 137 4.44 13.01 6.14
N PRO A 138 3.74 12.36 7.11
CA PRO A 138 3.76 10.91 7.24
C PRO A 138 3.23 10.18 5.99
N LEU A 139 2.29 10.78 5.26
CA LEU A 139 1.76 10.25 4.01
C LEU A 139 2.78 10.37 2.87
N ARG A 140 3.50 11.50 2.79
CA ARG A 140 4.59 11.72 1.82
C ARG A 140 5.74 10.75 2.07
N GLU A 141 6.18 10.63 3.33
CA GLU A 141 7.21 9.67 3.70
C GLU A 141 6.84 8.22 3.35
N ALA A 142 5.57 7.82 3.54
CA ALA A 142 5.10 6.50 3.14
C ALA A 142 5.18 6.31 1.61
N LEU A 143 4.87 7.35 0.83
CA LEU A 143 5.01 7.32 -0.63
C LEU A 143 6.47 7.19 -1.05
N ASP A 144 7.36 7.99 -0.43
CA ASP A 144 8.80 7.99 -0.74
C ASP A 144 9.44 6.64 -0.40
N ARG A 145 9.15 6.07 0.77
CA ARG A 145 9.59 4.72 1.13
C ARG A 145 9.09 3.67 0.13
N THR A 146 7.84 3.79 -0.31
CA THR A 146 7.27 2.89 -1.31
C THR A 146 7.97 3.04 -2.66
N TYR A 147 8.26 4.28 -3.07
CA TYR A 147 8.98 4.56 -4.31
C TYR A 147 10.36 3.92 -4.29
N GLU A 148 11.13 4.13 -3.22
CA GLU A 148 12.46 3.50 -3.06
C GLU A 148 12.38 1.97 -3.08
N ALA A 149 11.40 1.38 -2.41
CA ALA A 149 11.21 -0.08 -2.40
C ALA A 149 10.72 -0.65 -3.75
N CYS A 150 10.17 0.19 -4.63
CA CYS A 150 9.75 -0.22 -5.98
C CYS A 150 10.88 -0.11 -7.01
N LYS A 151 11.99 0.56 -6.70
CA LYS A 151 13.14 0.62 -7.61
C LYS A 151 13.71 -0.78 -7.86
N LEU A 152 14.16 -1.00 -9.07
CA LEU A 152 14.96 -2.19 -9.36
C LEU A 152 16.37 -1.99 -8.81
N PRO A 153 17.01 -3.02 -8.22
CA PRO A 153 18.42 -2.97 -7.86
C PRO A 153 19.29 -2.65 -9.06
N GLN A 154 20.39 -1.95 -8.87
CA GLN A 154 21.28 -1.59 -9.96
C GLN A 154 21.87 -2.84 -10.64
N SER A 155 22.24 -3.87 -9.87
CA SER A 155 22.69 -5.16 -10.40
C SER A 155 21.70 -5.77 -11.37
N LEU A 156 20.41 -5.78 -11.01
CA LEU A 156 19.35 -6.28 -11.90
C LEU A 156 19.17 -5.40 -13.13
N ILE A 157 19.30 -4.07 -12.99
CA ILE A 157 19.27 -3.15 -14.15
C ILE A 157 20.43 -3.46 -15.10
N ASP A 158 21.63 -3.68 -14.58
CA ASP A 158 22.81 -3.98 -15.37
C ASP A 158 22.62 -5.29 -16.15
N GLU A 159 22.09 -6.35 -15.54
CA GLU A 159 21.76 -7.60 -16.20
C GLU A 159 20.66 -7.43 -17.30
N ILE A 160 19.63 -6.61 -17.03
CA ILE A 160 18.61 -6.29 -18.04
C ILE A 160 19.24 -5.59 -19.25
N LEU A 161 20.14 -4.65 -19.00
CA LEU A 161 20.82 -3.91 -20.06
C LEU A 161 21.79 -4.80 -20.83
N GLU A 162 22.45 -5.77 -20.19
CA GLU A 162 23.31 -6.75 -20.84
C GLU A 162 22.52 -7.60 -21.84
N VAL A 163 21.39 -8.18 -21.41
CA VAL A 163 20.50 -8.94 -22.31
C VAL A 163 19.94 -8.06 -23.42
N ARG A 164 19.59 -6.79 -23.14
CA ARG A 164 19.13 -5.84 -24.15
C ARG A 164 20.20 -5.55 -25.20
N ASN A 165 21.45 -5.39 -24.79
CA ASN A 165 22.58 -5.06 -25.66
C ASN A 165 23.01 -6.26 -26.52
N ASP A 166 22.75 -7.49 -26.07
CA ASP A 166 22.94 -8.71 -26.85
C ASP A 166 22.10 -8.70 -28.14
N GLY A 167 20.91 -8.13 -28.10
CA GLY A 167 20.09 -7.80 -29.27
C GLY A 167 19.40 -8.99 -29.94
N ARG A 168 19.52 -10.23 -29.44
CA ARG A 168 18.96 -11.44 -30.03
C ARG A 168 17.45 -11.57 -29.88
N THR A 169 16.82 -10.77 -29.00
CA THR A 169 15.39 -10.91 -28.70
C THR A 169 14.67 -9.57 -28.50
N ASN A 170 13.35 -9.61 -28.68
CA ASN A 170 12.47 -8.57 -28.19
C ASN A 170 12.39 -8.67 -26.65
N MET A 171 12.70 -7.57 -25.96
CA MET A 171 12.69 -7.53 -24.49
C MET A 171 11.32 -7.82 -23.84
N PHE A 172 10.23 -7.86 -24.60
CA PHE A 172 8.91 -8.29 -24.13
C PHE A 172 8.65 -9.78 -24.31
N ASP A 173 9.53 -10.52 -24.99
CA ASP A 173 9.50 -11.99 -25.04
C ASP A 173 10.20 -12.56 -23.81
N ILE A 174 9.50 -12.54 -22.69
CA ILE A 174 10.06 -12.93 -21.38
C ILE A 174 10.70 -14.32 -21.41
N PRO A 175 10.09 -15.37 -22.01
CA PRO A 175 10.75 -16.68 -22.11
C PRO A 175 12.11 -16.62 -22.83
N MET A 176 12.21 -15.88 -23.92
CA MET A 176 13.47 -15.73 -24.65
C MET A 176 14.49 -14.87 -23.89
N VAL A 177 14.03 -13.81 -23.21
CA VAL A 177 14.86 -13.00 -22.32
C VAL A 177 15.47 -13.86 -21.23
N MET A 178 14.70 -14.74 -20.58
CA MET A 178 15.21 -15.65 -19.54
C MET A 178 16.24 -16.64 -20.09
N ASN A 179 16.04 -17.17 -21.30
CA ASN A 179 17.01 -18.06 -21.93
C ASN A 179 18.34 -17.35 -22.19
N ILE A 180 18.32 -16.17 -22.78
CA ILE A 180 19.52 -15.37 -23.06
C ILE A 180 20.19 -14.92 -21.76
N ALA A 181 19.41 -14.49 -20.76
CA ALA A 181 19.92 -14.14 -19.45
C ALA A 181 20.68 -15.31 -18.80
N SER A 182 20.12 -16.52 -18.89
CA SER A 182 20.77 -17.73 -18.40
C SER A 182 22.09 -18.04 -19.13
N GLU A 183 22.12 -17.86 -20.46
CA GLU A 183 23.35 -18.04 -21.29
C GLU A 183 24.44 -17.02 -20.93
N LEU A 184 24.05 -15.78 -20.61
CA LEU A 184 24.97 -14.69 -20.24
C LEU A 184 25.39 -14.72 -18.76
N GLY A 185 24.78 -15.59 -17.95
CA GLY A 185 25.05 -15.65 -16.49
C GLY A 185 24.29 -14.60 -15.68
N CYS A 186 23.30 -13.96 -16.26
CA CYS A 186 22.42 -12.95 -15.64
C CYS A 186 21.35 -13.61 -14.76
N TYR A 187 21.77 -14.28 -13.71
CA TYR A 187 20.89 -15.13 -12.91
C TYR A 187 19.91 -14.33 -12.02
N GLU A 188 20.25 -13.12 -11.60
CA GLU A 188 19.35 -12.25 -10.84
C GLU A 188 18.12 -11.90 -11.71
N LEU A 189 18.31 -11.63 -12.99
CA LEU A 189 17.23 -11.38 -13.94
C LEU A 189 16.36 -12.63 -14.16
N VAL A 190 16.97 -13.82 -14.27
CA VAL A 190 16.22 -15.07 -14.39
C VAL A 190 15.34 -15.28 -13.17
N ASP A 191 15.90 -15.20 -11.96
CA ASP A 191 15.16 -15.35 -10.70
C ASP A 191 14.05 -14.31 -10.57
N PHE A 192 14.33 -13.06 -10.94
CA PHE A 192 13.36 -11.99 -10.93
C PHE A 192 12.17 -12.26 -11.86
N LEU A 193 12.42 -12.78 -13.07
CA LEU A 193 11.40 -13.07 -14.08
C LEU A 193 10.65 -14.38 -13.84
N LEU A 194 11.15 -15.32 -13.05
CA LEU A 194 10.41 -16.50 -12.62
C LEU A 194 9.15 -16.12 -11.82
N GLU A 195 9.19 -15.00 -11.11
CA GLU A 195 8.04 -14.47 -10.37
C GLU A 195 7.17 -13.60 -11.30
N LYS A 196 6.01 -14.13 -11.70
CA LYS A 196 5.07 -13.44 -12.63
C LYS A 196 4.65 -12.04 -12.16
N ASP A 197 4.59 -11.81 -10.85
CA ASP A 197 4.26 -10.50 -10.29
C ASP A 197 5.31 -9.42 -10.64
N ASN A 198 6.53 -9.81 -10.96
CA ASN A 198 7.61 -8.93 -11.38
C ASN A 198 7.55 -8.53 -12.88
N HIS A 199 6.79 -9.25 -13.71
CA HIS A 199 6.72 -8.96 -15.15
C HIS A 199 6.26 -7.54 -15.45
N ARG A 200 5.37 -6.98 -14.62
CA ARG A 200 4.92 -5.59 -14.77
C ARG A 200 6.02 -4.59 -14.43
N ARG A 201 6.81 -4.85 -13.39
CA ARG A 201 7.95 -3.99 -13.01
C ARG A 201 9.01 -4.03 -14.12
N TYR A 202 9.33 -5.22 -14.58
CA TYR A 202 10.22 -5.42 -15.73
C TYR A 202 9.76 -4.65 -16.98
N SER A 203 8.51 -4.87 -17.41
CA SER A 203 7.96 -4.21 -18.60
C SER A 203 7.91 -2.68 -18.44
N SER A 204 7.61 -2.18 -17.23
CA SER A 204 7.65 -0.75 -16.95
C SER A 204 9.05 -0.17 -17.13
N PHE A 205 10.08 -0.87 -16.62
CA PHE A 205 11.47 -0.47 -16.81
C PHE A 205 11.87 -0.47 -18.30
N ILE A 206 11.50 -1.51 -19.07
CA ILE A 206 11.80 -1.59 -20.50
C ILE A 206 11.19 -0.41 -21.26
N MET A 207 9.95 0.01 -20.91
CA MET A 207 9.26 1.12 -21.56
C MET A 207 9.78 2.50 -21.17
N SER A 208 10.18 2.69 -19.91
CA SER A 208 10.49 4.01 -19.36
C SER A 208 11.98 4.27 -19.14
N GLY A 209 12.79 3.22 -19.03
CA GLY A 209 14.18 3.29 -18.63
C GLY A 209 14.40 3.74 -17.18
N LYS A 210 13.34 3.67 -16.36
CA LYS A 210 13.34 4.13 -14.97
C LYS A 210 12.71 3.11 -14.04
#